data_52b16e2bda1afa49202cbd5cba3dcc9c
#
_entry.id   52b16e2bda1afa49202cbd5cba3dcc9c
#
_cell.length_a   1.000
_cell.length_b   1.000
_cell.length_c   1.000
_cell.angle_alpha   90.00
_cell.angle_beta   90.00
_cell.angle_gamma   90.00
#
_symmetry.space_group_name_H-M   'P 1'
#
loop_
_entity.id
_entity.type
_entity.pdbx_description
1 polymer ?
#
loop_
_entity_poly.entity_id
_entity_poly.type
_entity_poly.pdbx_seq_one_letter_code
_entity_poly.pdbx_strand_id
1 'polypeptide(L)'
;MDEECTVLTSYLTERRRAEGVPPGEALMGLYARRRTVASILLRGIEGSGRQQPRVGRSLAQAAESTLTAIAIDTRPNIETLIEETLRLARPRLVAMERAWLLSGEINPVRLAEEPGEATRLTLYCGQGDRAHQIPAFEAACELLYRRRIAGATVLSGIDGASVAHGRLRAAAQFLHRDADVPLMVIAVGAGDRIARLLPELGGMFRRPLMTIERVRLCKRDGHFVSRPQLAAGAADAYADAGMSARLKLTIYTSEAARHDGQPVHRAIVRSLSSAAIVGATSVRGIWGYHGDHAPHGDHSHVPVVTTVIVAPELISAAFDVIDPLTAEHGLVTAESLLAARPTADAEMPA
;
A
#
# COMPACT_ATOMS: atom_id res chain seq x y z
N MET A 1 -9.65 19.05 -10.49
CA MET A 1 -10.99 18.44 -10.38
C MET A 1 -10.81 17.17 -9.58
N ASP A 2 -11.45 17.09 -8.44
CA ASP A 2 -11.35 15.93 -7.56
C ASP A 2 -12.31 14.88 -8.10
N GLU A 3 -11.77 13.80 -8.62
CA GLU A 3 -12.55 12.71 -9.22
C GLU A 3 -12.48 11.49 -8.30
N GLU A 4 -13.64 10.89 -8.03
CA GLU A 4 -13.67 9.62 -7.31
C GLU A 4 -13.00 8.55 -8.15
N CYS A 5 -12.05 7.82 -7.55
CA CYS A 5 -11.35 6.73 -8.19
C CYS A 5 -11.37 5.48 -7.31
N THR A 6 -10.94 4.39 -7.87
CA THR A 6 -10.78 3.11 -7.19
C THR A 6 -9.33 2.66 -7.28
N VAL A 7 -8.80 2.21 -6.16
CA VAL A 7 -7.49 1.57 -6.05
C VAL A 7 -7.70 0.06 -6.03
N LEU A 8 -7.19 -0.63 -7.03
CA LEU A 8 -7.17 -2.08 -7.12
C LEU A 8 -5.82 -2.58 -6.65
N THR A 9 -5.79 -3.39 -5.60
CA THR A 9 -4.58 -4.00 -5.06
C THR A 9 -4.63 -5.50 -5.21
N SER A 10 -3.65 -6.09 -5.89
CA SER A 10 -3.53 -7.53 -6.14
C SER A 10 -2.31 -8.09 -5.41
N TYR A 11 -2.53 -9.05 -4.52
CA TYR A 11 -1.47 -9.70 -3.74
C TYR A 11 -1.07 -11.01 -4.42
N LEU A 12 0.19 -11.10 -4.85
CA LEU A 12 0.72 -12.15 -5.70
C LEU A 12 1.85 -12.91 -5.00
N THR A 13 2.17 -14.09 -5.55
CA THR A 13 3.37 -14.84 -5.20
C THR A 13 4.30 -14.89 -6.42
N GLU A 14 5.57 -14.57 -6.25
CA GLU A 14 6.53 -14.47 -7.35
C GLU A 14 6.74 -15.81 -8.11
N ARG A 15 6.57 -16.96 -7.45
CA ARG A 15 6.85 -18.28 -8.02
C ARG A 15 5.78 -18.84 -8.97
N ARG A 16 4.59 -18.29 -9.03
CA ARG A 16 3.55 -18.73 -9.97
C ARG A 16 3.79 -18.05 -11.31
N ARG A 17 4.03 -18.82 -12.36
CA ARG A 17 4.07 -18.31 -13.72
C ARG A 17 2.70 -18.49 -14.36
N ALA A 18 2.14 -17.43 -14.92
CA ALA A 18 0.98 -17.48 -15.78
C ALA A 18 1.50 -17.45 -17.24
N GLU A 19 1.25 -18.49 -18.02
CA GLU A 19 1.65 -18.57 -19.43
C GLU A 19 3.15 -18.26 -19.70
N GLY A 20 4.03 -18.67 -18.78
CA GLY A 20 5.48 -18.45 -18.89
C GLY A 20 5.97 -17.08 -18.43
N VAL A 21 5.09 -16.11 -18.19
CA VAL A 21 5.42 -14.74 -17.73
C VAL A 21 5.22 -14.63 -16.22
N PRO A 22 6.10 -13.92 -15.48
CA PRO A 22 5.88 -13.61 -14.08
C PRO A 22 4.56 -12.86 -13.87
N PRO A 23 3.76 -13.21 -12.84
CA PRO A 23 2.40 -12.64 -12.68
C PRO A 23 2.40 -11.13 -12.46
N GLY A 24 3.41 -10.57 -11.80
CA GLY A 24 3.56 -9.12 -11.65
C GLY A 24 3.79 -8.42 -12.99
N GLU A 25 4.65 -8.95 -13.85
CA GLU A 25 4.92 -8.40 -15.19
C GLU A 25 3.67 -8.51 -16.09
N ALA A 26 2.96 -9.62 -16.00
CA ALA A 26 1.71 -9.83 -16.75
C ALA A 26 0.66 -8.77 -16.37
N LEU A 27 0.50 -8.46 -15.07
CA LEU A 27 -0.41 -7.41 -14.61
C LEU A 27 0.06 -6.01 -15.01
N MET A 28 1.34 -5.69 -14.88
CA MET A 28 1.84 -4.39 -15.32
C MET A 28 1.64 -4.20 -16.83
N GLY A 29 1.81 -5.27 -17.62
CA GLY A 29 1.48 -5.27 -19.05
C GLY A 29 -0.01 -5.06 -19.31
N LEU A 30 -0.89 -5.69 -18.54
CA LEU A 30 -2.35 -5.50 -18.63
C LEU A 30 -2.72 -4.05 -18.33
N TYR A 31 -2.28 -3.50 -17.18
CA TYR A 31 -2.59 -2.15 -16.75
C TYR A 31 -2.08 -1.09 -17.73
N ALA A 32 -0.88 -1.30 -18.30
CA ALA A 32 -0.35 -0.41 -19.33
C ALA A 32 -1.18 -0.46 -20.63
N ARG A 33 -1.63 -1.64 -21.06
CA ARG A 33 -2.53 -1.78 -22.25
C ARG A 33 -3.88 -1.12 -22.03
N ARG A 34 -4.43 -1.25 -20.83
CA ARG A 34 -5.70 -0.62 -20.42
C ARG A 34 -5.56 0.87 -20.10
N ARG A 35 -4.33 1.41 -20.13
CA ARG A 35 -4.02 2.82 -19.85
C ARG A 35 -4.57 3.31 -18.52
N THR A 36 -4.44 2.50 -17.47
CA THR A 36 -4.82 2.93 -16.12
C THR A 36 -4.15 4.24 -15.75
N VAL A 37 -4.81 5.05 -14.94
CA VAL A 37 -4.28 6.36 -14.51
C VAL A 37 -2.91 6.22 -13.87
N ALA A 38 -2.75 5.22 -12.99
CA ALA A 38 -1.44 4.83 -12.47
C ALA A 38 -1.41 3.35 -12.12
N SER A 39 -0.22 2.77 -12.17
CA SER A 39 0.04 1.42 -11.66
C SER A 39 1.44 1.32 -11.09
N ILE A 40 1.62 0.49 -10.06
CA ILE A 40 2.91 0.22 -9.44
C ILE A 40 2.97 -1.23 -8.96
N LEU A 41 4.13 -1.85 -9.13
CA LEU A 41 4.43 -3.18 -8.62
C LEU A 41 5.46 -3.08 -7.51
N LEU A 42 5.07 -3.45 -6.29
CA LEU A 42 5.93 -3.45 -5.11
C LEU A 42 6.39 -4.87 -4.80
N ARG A 43 7.60 -4.99 -4.23
CA ARG A 43 8.12 -6.26 -3.71
C ARG A 43 8.06 -6.25 -2.18
N GLY A 44 7.42 -7.26 -1.61
CA GLY A 44 7.38 -7.48 -0.16
C GLY A 44 8.67 -8.11 0.36
N ILE A 45 9.02 -7.76 1.58
CA ILE A 45 10.15 -8.36 2.32
C ILE A 45 9.72 -9.51 3.23
N GLU A 46 8.44 -9.53 3.63
CA GLU A 46 7.81 -10.56 4.44
C GLU A 46 6.36 -10.75 4.00
N GLY A 47 5.82 -11.95 4.16
CA GLY A 47 4.41 -12.21 3.90
C GLY A 47 3.93 -13.53 4.52
N SER A 48 2.66 -13.58 4.92
CA SER A 48 2.00 -14.79 5.40
C SER A 48 0.95 -15.27 4.40
N GLY A 49 1.04 -16.52 3.98
CA GLY A 49 0.05 -17.19 3.14
C GLY A 49 -0.37 -18.54 3.75
N ARG A 50 -1.57 -19.03 3.39
CA ARG A 50 -2.07 -20.36 3.80
C ARG A 50 -1.25 -21.49 3.18
N GLN A 51 0.00 -21.66 3.55
CA GLN A 51 0.64 -22.97 3.41
C GLN A 51 1.07 -23.41 4.80
N GLN A 52 0.49 -24.52 5.25
CA GLN A 52 0.89 -25.18 6.49
C GLN A 52 2.41 -25.40 6.46
N PRO A 53 3.13 -25.13 7.56
CA PRO A 53 4.51 -25.51 7.67
C PRO A 53 4.57 -27.05 7.58
N ARG A 54 5.03 -27.55 6.43
CA ARG A 54 5.40 -28.98 6.35
C ARG A 54 6.65 -29.14 7.20
N VAL A 55 6.49 -29.85 8.30
CA VAL A 55 7.58 -30.28 9.16
C VAL A 55 8.65 -30.95 8.27
N GLY A 56 9.87 -30.41 8.27
CA GLY A 56 11.02 -31.03 7.61
C GLY A 56 11.68 -30.28 6.46
N ARG A 57 11.31 -29.03 6.15
CA ARG A 57 12.03 -28.23 5.14
C ARG A 57 12.94 -27.21 5.80
N SER A 58 14.22 -27.27 5.40
CA SER A 58 15.33 -26.39 5.77
C SER A 58 14.89 -24.92 5.84
N LEU A 59 15.42 -24.19 6.84
CA LEU A 59 15.32 -22.74 7.04
C LEU A 59 15.72 -21.89 5.80
N ALA A 60 16.27 -22.52 4.77
CA ALA A 60 16.66 -21.91 3.49
C ALA A 60 15.51 -21.81 2.44
N GLN A 61 14.31 -22.34 2.71
CA GLN A 61 13.16 -22.06 1.87
C GLN A 61 12.57 -20.72 2.29
N ALA A 62 13.25 -19.68 1.82
CA ALA A 62 12.89 -18.29 1.88
C ALA A 62 11.37 -18.08 1.87
N ALA A 63 10.90 -17.23 2.75
CA ALA A 63 9.57 -16.63 2.66
C ALA A 63 9.28 -16.35 1.17
N GLU A 64 8.20 -16.91 0.64
CA GLU A 64 7.83 -16.68 -0.75
C GLU A 64 7.74 -15.18 -0.96
N SER A 65 8.57 -14.64 -1.85
CA SER A 65 8.54 -13.22 -2.17
C SER A 65 7.14 -12.85 -2.60
N THR A 66 6.51 -11.96 -1.84
CA THR A 66 5.19 -11.44 -2.15
C THR A 66 5.33 -10.24 -3.08
N LEU A 67 4.46 -10.14 -4.05
CA LEU A 67 4.34 -8.97 -4.90
C LEU A 67 2.98 -8.32 -4.64
N THR A 68 2.96 -7.00 -4.66
CA THR A 68 1.75 -6.20 -4.55
C THR A 68 1.64 -5.34 -5.80
N ALA A 69 0.68 -5.68 -6.68
CA ALA A 69 0.38 -4.89 -7.86
C ALA A 69 -0.80 -3.97 -7.56
N ILE A 70 -0.61 -2.68 -7.78
CA ILE A 70 -1.61 -1.63 -7.54
C ILE A 70 -1.97 -1.00 -8.88
N ALA A 71 -3.25 -0.78 -9.14
CA ALA A 71 -3.76 0.01 -10.25
C ALA A 71 -4.77 1.02 -9.75
N ILE A 72 -4.78 2.21 -10.35
CA ILE A 72 -5.69 3.31 -10.01
C ILE A 72 -6.41 3.72 -11.27
N ASP A 73 -7.73 3.77 -11.20
CA ASP A 73 -8.58 4.23 -12.29
C ASP A 73 -9.99 4.57 -11.77
N THR A 74 -10.86 4.96 -12.67
CA THR A 74 -12.28 5.06 -12.39
C THR A 74 -12.86 3.70 -12.00
N ARG A 75 -13.92 3.71 -11.21
CA ARG A 75 -14.55 2.46 -10.75
C ARG A 75 -14.96 1.51 -11.90
N PRO A 76 -15.63 1.96 -12.98
CA PRO A 76 -15.99 1.07 -14.08
C PRO A 76 -14.80 0.40 -14.76
N ASN A 77 -13.68 1.14 -14.93
CA ASN A 77 -12.47 0.58 -15.50
C ASN A 77 -11.85 -0.49 -14.60
N ILE A 78 -11.81 -0.25 -13.28
CA ILE A 78 -11.31 -1.21 -12.31
C ILE A 78 -12.18 -2.47 -12.25
N GLU A 79 -13.50 -2.34 -12.28
CA GLU A 79 -14.42 -3.49 -12.31
C GLU A 79 -14.15 -4.40 -13.52
N THR A 80 -13.90 -3.81 -14.69
CA THR A 80 -13.49 -4.57 -15.89
C THR A 80 -12.12 -5.24 -15.71
N LEU A 81 -11.19 -4.57 -15.02
CA LEU A 81 -9.84 -5.10 -14.78
C LEU A 81 -9.82 -6.29 -13.82
N ILE A 82 -10.76 -6.40 -12.89
CA ILE A 82 -10.79 -7.47 -11.88
C ILE A 82 -10.84 -8.84 -12.53
N GLU A 83 -11.74 -9.07 -13.46
CA GLU A 83 -11.90 -10.37 -14.14
C GLU A 83 -10.63 -10.74 -14.90
N GLU A 84 -10.05 -9.80 -15.63
CA GLU A 84 -8.80 -10.02 -16.36
C GLU A 84 -7.62 -10.28 -15.39
N THR A 85 -7.56 -9.57 -14.29
CA THR A 85 -6.55 -9.75 -13.24
C THR A 85 -6.65 -11.13 -12.59
N LEU A 86 -7.86 -11.55 -12.23
CA LEU A 86 -8.10 -12.87 -11.64
C LEU A 86 -7.71 -13.99 -12.60
N ARG A 87 -8.06 -13.87 -13.86
CA ARG A 87 -7.77 -14.87 -14.90
C ARG A 87 -6.26 -14.91 -15.22
N LEU A 88 -5.61 -13.76 -15.41
CA LEU A 88 -4.25 -13.65 -15.90
C LEU A 88 -3.21 -13.99 -14.84
N ALA A 89 -3.37 -13.48 -13.62
CA ALA A 89 -2.33 -13.57 -12.60
C ALA A 89 -2.70 -14.47 -11.41
N ARG A 90 -3.97 -14.87 -11.28
CA ARG A 90 -4.50 -15.68 -10.17
C ARG A 90 -3.97 -15.22 -8.80
N PRO A 91 -4.19 -13.95 -8.42
CA PRO A 91 -3.70 -13.40 -7.18
C PRO A 91 -4.26 -14.15 -5.98
N ARG A 92 -3.55 -14.14 -4.85
CA ARG A 92 -4.06 -14.72 -3.58
C ARG A 92 -5.26 -13.95 -3.05
N LEU A 93 -5.27 -12.65 -3.29
CA LEU A 93 -6.33 -11.72 -2.90
C LEU A 93 -6.31 -10.54 -3.86
N VAL A 94 -7.49 -10.07 -4.21
CA VAL A 94 -7.73 -8.78 -4.88
C VAL A 94 -8.53 -7.92 -3.94
N ALA A 95 -8.12 -6.68 -3.74
CA ALA A 95 -8.78 -5.71 -2.90
C ALA A 95 -9.12 -4.44 -3.70
N MET A 96 -10.30 -3.88 -3.45
CA MET A 96 -10.76 -2.60 -4.01
C MET A 96 -10.96 -1.59 -2.88
N GLU A 97 -10.40 -0.42 -3.05
CA GLU A 97 -10.48 0.69 -2.13
C GLU A 97 -10.98 1.94 -2.85
N ARG A 98 -11.78 2.72 -2.16
CA ARG A 98 -12.29 3.99 -2.66
C ARG A 98 -11.32 5.11 -2.34
N ALA A 99 -10.99 5.94 -3.31
CA ALA A 99 -10.12 7.08 -3.15
C ALA A 99 -10.61 8.28 -3.97
N TRP A 100 -10.02 9.45 -3.71
CA TRP A 100 -10.18 10.65 -4.55
C TRP A 100 -8.87 10.92 -5.25
N LEU A 101 -8.96 11.08 -6.56
CA LEU A 101 -7.82 11.38 -7.42
C LEU A 101 -7.65 12.89 -7.53
N LEU A 102 -6.43 13.34 -7.27
CA LEU A 102 -6.00 14.71 -7.50
C LEU A 102 -4.94 14.72 -8.59
N SER A 103 -5.17 15.46 -9.66
CA SER A 103 -4.25 15.60 -10.78
C SER A 103 -4.38 16.95 -11.45
N GLY A 104 -3.33 17.40 -12.15
CA GLY A 104 -3.29 18.71 -12.77
C GLY A 104 -3.10 19.83 -11.74
N GLU A 105 -3.84 20.92 -11.87
CA GLU A 105 -3.79 22.02 -10.90
C GLU A 105 -4.53 21.61 -9.62
N ILE A 106 -3.82 21.56 -8.51
CA ILE A 106 -4.37 21.16 -7.21
C ILE A 106 -4.88 22.39 -6.48
N ASN A 107 -6.18 22.51 -6.38
CA ASN A 107 -6.84 23.57 -5.65
C ASN A 107 -7.02 23.18 -4.16
N PRO A 108 -7.20 24.18 -3.27
CA PRO A 108 -7.56 23.90 -1.88
C PRO A 108 -8.85 23.09 -1.79
N VAL A 109 -8.81 21.99 -1.05
CA VAL A 109 -9.96 21.11 -0.79
C VAL A 109 -10.34 21.16 0.69
N ARG A 110 -11.57 20.81 1.01
CA ARG A 110 -12.01 20.59 2.39
C ARG A 110 -12.11 19.08 2.64
N LEU A 111 -11.34 18.60 3.57
CA LEU A 111 -11.38 17.21 4.01
C LEU A 111 -12.05 17.19 5.40
N ALA A 112 -13.33 16.82 5.41
CA ALA A 112 -14.06 16.65 6.68
C ALA A 112 -13.64 15.33 7.33
N GLU A 113 -13.36 15.35 8.61
CA GLU A 113 -13.02 14.18 9.41
C GLU A 113 -13.94 14.06 10.61
N GLU A 114 -14.31 12.84 10.93
CA GLU A 114 -14.95 12.50 12.19
C GLU A 114 -13.89 12.19 13.27
N PRO A 115 -14.25 12.27 14.55
CA PRO A 115 -13.33 11.88 15.61
C PRO A 115 -12.76 10.47 15.40
N GLY A 116 -11.44 10.35 15.48
CA GLY A 116 -10.72 9.09 15.23
C GLY A 116 -10.47 8.78 13.74
N GLU A 117 -10.84 9.66 12.83
CA GLU A 117 -10.44 9.57 11.42
C GLU A 117 -9.14 10.35 11.15
N ALA A 118 -8.50 10.00 10.07
CA ALA A 118 -7.36 10.69 9.49
C ALA A 118 -7.42 10.57 7.95
N THR A 119 -6.61 11.34 7.29
CA THR A 119 -6.47 11.30 5.85
C THR A 119 -5.15 10.62 5.48
N ARG A 120 -5.20 9.60 4.61
CA ARG A 120 -4.05 9.06 3.91
C ARG A 120 -3.91 9.78 2.58
N LEU A 121 -2.77 10.39 2.38
CA LEU A 121 -2.32 10.95 1.11
C LEU A 121 -1.31 10.01 0.49
N THR A 122 -1.48 9.67 -0.78
CA THR A 122 -0.49 8.93 -1.57
C THR A 122 -0.13 9.73 -2.81
N LEU A 123 1.15 10.06 -2.95
CA LEU A 123 1.71 10.74 -4.12
C LEU A 123 2.45 9.73 -4.99
N TYR A 124 2.21 9.75 -6.29
CA TYR A 124 2.85 8.91 -7.29
C TYR A 124 3.80 9.75 -8.15
N CYS A 125 5.08 9.36 -8.19
CA CYS A 125 6.11 10.07 -8.92
C CYS A 125 7.17 9.11 -9.47
N GLY A 126 8.06 9.61 -10.31
CA GLY A 126 9.26 8.92 -10.73
C GLY A 126 10.46 9.30 -9.85
N GLN A 127 11.44 8.41 -9.73
CA GLN A 127 12.71 8.72 -9.04
C GLN A 127 13.46 9.86 -9.73
N GLY A 128 13.27 10.02 -11.04
CA GLY A 128 13.85 11.10 -11.85
C GLY A 128 13.21 12.46 -11.62
N ASP A 129 12.03 12.54 -11.03
CA ASP A 129 11.34 13.82 -10.79
C ASP A 129 12.16 14.73 -9.85
N ARG A 130 12.19 16.03 -10.17
CA ARG A 130 12.93 17.03 -9.42
C ARG A 130 12.04 18.19 -9.00
N ALA A 131 12.19 18.60 -7.75
CA ALA A 131 11.65 19.84 -7.21
C ALA A 131 12.81 20.70 -6.73
N HIS A 132 12.99 21.90 -7.31
CA HIS A 132 14.09 22.79 -6.95
C HIS A 132 15.48 22.10 -6.94
N GLN A 133 15.74 21.24 -7.96
CA GLN A 133 16.98 20.49 -8.19
C GLN A 133 17.24 19.30 -7.24
N ILE A 134 16.45 19.10 -6.20
CA ILE A 134 16.51 17.91 -5.36
C ILE A 134 15.49 16.85 -5.82
N PRO A 135 15.63 15.58 -5.47
CA PRO A 135 14.61 14.57 -5.75
C PRO A 135 13.26 15.00 -5.22
N ALA A 136 12.22 14.91 -6.05
CA ALA A 136 10.92 15.46 -5.69
C ALA A 136 10.27 14.72 -4.50
N PHE A 137 10.55 13.42 -4.34
CA PHE A 137 10.09 12.65 -3.17
C PHE A 137 10.74 13.12 -1.86
N GLU A 138 12.02 13.53 -1.90
CA GLU A 138 12.71 14.10 -0.74
C GLU A 138 12.10 15.46 -0.38
N ALA A 139 11.91 16.34 -1.39
CA ALA A 139 11.25 17.63 -1.18
C ALA A 139 9.83 17.48 -0.61
N ALA A 140 9.08 16.49 -1.09
CA ALA A 140 7.76 16.17 -0.56
C ALA A 140 7.83 15.72 0.91
N CYS A 141 8.75 14.81 1.27
CA CYS A 141 8.95 14.37 2.64
C CYS A 141 9.34 15.54 3.57
N GLU A 142 10.24 16.41 3.11
CA GLU A 142 10.65 17.61 3.85
C GLU A 142 9.48 18.58 4.08
N LEU A 143 8.65 18.81 3.08
CA LEU A 143 7.44 19.63 3.22
C LEU A 143 6.49 19.01 4.24
N LEU A 144 6.19 17.71 4.13
CA LEU A 144 5.32 16.97 5.05
C LEU A 144 5.84 17.06 6.49
N TYR A 145 7.15 16.89 6.69
CA TYR A 145 7.78 17.02 8.00
C TYR A 145 7.64 18.43 8.59
N ARG A 146 8.00 19.47 7.80
CA ARG A 146 7.85 20.88 8.22
C ARG A 146 6.41 21.26 8.55
N ARG A 147 5.44 20.65 7.88
CA ARG A 147 4.00 20.83 8.13
C ARG A 147 3.47 19.95 9.26
N ARG A 148 4.37 19.25 9.99
CA ARG A 148 4.05 18.40 11.15
C ARG A 148 3.04 17.29 10.81
N ILE A 149 3.16 16.69 9.63
CA ILE A 149 2.51 15.41 9.33
C ILE A 149 3.27 14.33 10.09
N ALA A 150 2.55 13.41 10.73
CA ALA A 150 3.11 12.46 11.70
C ALA A 150 4.15 11.50 11.11
N GLY A 151 4.10 11.24 9.81
CA GLY A 151 5.06 10.39 9.12
C GLY A 151 4.84 10.37 7.63
N ALA A 152 5.91 10.06 6.90
CA ALA A 152 5.85 9.76 5.47
C ALA A 152 6.75 8.58 5.14
N THR A 153 6.29 7.74 4.22
CA THR A 153 7.00 6.56 3.75
C THR A 153 7.10 6.60 2.24
N VAL A 154 8.31 6.45 1.72
CA VAL A 154 8.57 6.33 0.28
C VAL A 154 8.79 4.86 -0.05
N LEU A 155 7.92 4.29 -0.87
CA LEU A 155 8.05 2.94 -1.41
C LEU A 155 8.57 3.01 -2.83
N SER A 156 9.51 2.11 -3.17
CA SER A 156 10.03 1.95 -4.51
C SER A 156 9.35 0.77 -5.20
N GLY A 157 8.76 1.03 -6.36
CA GLY A 157 8.25 -0.03 -7.24
C GLY A 157 9.37 -0.68 -8.03
N ILE A 158 9.11 -1.89 -8.49
CA ILE A 158 10.00 -2.61 -9.42
C ILE A 158 9.54 -2.47 -10.89
N ASP A 159 8.28 -2.12 -11.09
CA ASP A 159 7.66 -1.75 -12.38
C ASP A 159 6.45 -0.84 -12.10
N GLY A 160 6.00 -0.09 -13.09
CA GLY A 160 4.81 0.73 -12.97
C GLY A 160 4.61 1.61 -14.21
N ALA A 161 3.48 2.32 -14.23
CA ALA A 161 3.15 3.30 -15.25
C ALA A 161 2.20 4.35 -14.69
N SER A 162 2.21 5.54 -15.25
CA SER A 162 1.17 6.53 -15.00
C SER A 162 0.92 7.37 -16.25
N VAL A 163 -0.26 8.01 -16.31
CA VAL A 163 -0.57 8.97 -17.39
C VAL A 163 0.37 10.17 -17.39
N ALA A 164 1.00 10.45 -16.24
CA ALA A 164 1.96 11.53 -16.08
C ALA A 164 3.36 11.17 -16.65
N HIS A 165 3.83 9.94 -16.48
CA HIS A 165 5.22 9.54 -16.70
C HIS A 165 5.38 8.44 -17.76
N GLY A 166 4.30 7.84 -18.27
CA GLY A 166 4.40 6.65 -19.09
C GLY A 166 4.86 5.43 -18.28
N ARG A 167 5.56 4.47 -18.89
CA ARG A 167 6.02 3.26 -18.21
C ARG A 167 7.34 3.52 -17.48
N LEU A 168 7.35 3.24 -16.19
CA LEU A 168 8.50 3.35 -15.30
C LEU A 168 8.95 1.94 -14.92
N ARG A 169 10.24 1.65 -14.98
CA ARG A 169 10.80 0.35 -14.60
C ARG A 169 12.05 0.54 -13.76
N ALA A 170 12.17 -0.21 -12.68
CA ALA A 170 13.46 -0.36 -11.99
C ALA A 170 14.45 -1.03 -12.95
N ALA A 171 15.65 -0.49 -13.04
CA ALA A 171 16.72 -0.98 -13.92
C ALA A 171 17.28 -2.33 -13.44
N ALA A 172 16.46 -3.36 -13.43
CA ALA A 172 16.90 -4.75 -13.24
C ALA A 172 17.36 -5.39 -14.55
N GLN A 173 17.28 -4.69 -15.67
CA GLN A 173 17.81 -5.12 -16.96
C GLN A 173 18.94 -4.19 -17.38
N PHE A 174 20.12 -4.53 -16.93
CA PHE A 174 21.45 -4.20 -17.46
C PHE A 174 21.45 -3.37 -18.74
N LEU A 175 21.68 -2.06 -18.69
CA LEU A 175 22.26 -1.23 -19.75
C LEU A 175 21.67 0.17 -19.99
N HIS A 176 20.62 0.62 -19.30
CA HIS A 176 20.18 2.00 -19.47
C HIS A 176 20.22 2.76 -18.13
N ARG A 177 21.12 3.76 -18.07
CA ARG A 177 21.34 4.64 -16.89
C ARG A 177 20.15 5.54 -16.54
N ASP A 178 19.06 5.49 -17.32
CA ASP A 178 17.92 6.41 -17.22
C ASP A 178 16.59 5.71 -16.98
N ALA A 179 16.59 4.48 -16.42
CA ALA A 179 15.33 3.85 -16.05
C ALA A 179 14.73 4.58 -14.84
N ASP A 180 13.68 5.34 -15.07
CA ASP A 180 12.94 6.01 -14.02
C ASP A 180 12.18 4.97 -13.20
N VAL A 181 12.38 4.98 -11.89
CA VAL A 181 11.77 4.02 -10.95
C VAL A 181 10.49 4.62 -10.42
N PRO A 182 9.34 3.90 -10.47
CA PRO A 182 8.11 4.40 -9.89
C PRO A 182 8.22 4.47 -8.36
N LEU A 183 7.85 5.60 -7.80
CA LEU A 183 7.82 5.85 -6.36
C LEU A 183 6.42 6.17 -5.89
N MET A 184 6.14 5.78 -4.65
CA MET A 184 4.90 6.05 -3.94
C MET A 184 5.24 6.65 -2.58
N VAL A 185 4.86 7.92 -2.35
CA VAL A 185 5.04 8.61 -1.07
C VAL A 185 3.71 8.57 -0.34
N ILE A 186 3.68 7.89 0.80
CA ILE A 186 2.48 7.73 1.62
C ILE A 186 2.63 8.58 2.88
N ALA A 187 1.63 9.39 3.20
CA ALA A 187 1.58 10.16 4.42
C ALA A 187 0.20 10.03 5.08
N VAL A 188 0.15 10.03 6.41
CA VAL A 188 -1.09 9.99 7.19
C VAL A 188 -1.10 11.17 8.14
N GLY A 189 -2.19 11.93 8.13
CA GLY A 189 -2.33 13.12 8.97
C GLY A 189 -3.78 13.57 9.10
N ALA A 190 -4.00 14.61 9.90
CA ALA A 190 -5.30 15.25 10.00
C ALA A 190 -5.67 15.88 8.66
N GLY A 191 -6.93 15.73 8.23
CA GLY A 191 -7.41 16.14 6.92
C GLY A 191 -7.25 17.63 6.67
N ASP A 192 -7.48 18.45 7.67
CA ASP A 192 -7.28 19.90 7.57
C ASP A 192 -5.80 20.27 7.32
N ARG A 193 -4.86 19.52 7.89
CA ARG A 193 -3.42 19.70 7.63
C ARG A 193 -3.02 19.22 6.23
N ILE A 194 -3.51 18.05 5.84
CA ILE A 194 -3.31 17.52 4.48
C ILE A 194 -3.88 18.50 3.46
N ALA A 195 -5.13 18.95 3.63
CA ALA A 195 -5.80 19.86 2.72
C ALA A 195 -5.00 21.17 2.47
N ARG A 196 -4.45 21.75 3.55
CA ARG A 196 -3.66 22.99 3.45
C ARG A 196 -2.34 22.84 2.70
N LEU A 197 -1.74 21.65 2.69
CA LEU A 197 -0.45 21.43 2.02
C LEU A 197 -0.59 20.99 0.54
N LEU A 198 -1.76 20.53 0.13
CA LEU A 198 -1.97 19.97 -1.23
C LEU A 198 -1.56 20.91 -2.35
N PRO A 199 -1.92 22.23 -2.36
CA PRO A 199 -1.50 23.12 -3.42
C PRO A 199 0.03 23.29 -3.50
N GLU A 200 0.71 23.38 -2.36
CA GLU A 200 2.17 23.51 -2.31
C GLU A 200 2.84 22.21 -2.78
N LEU A 201 2.32 21.07 -2.34
CA LEU A 201 2.81 19.76 -2.76
C LEU A 201 2.58 19.54 -4.26
N GLY A 202 1.39 19.90 -4.78
CA GLY A 202 1.07 19.80 -6.20
C GLY A 202 1.99 20.67 -7.06
N GLY A 203 2.32 21.88 -6.61
CA GLY A 203 3.22 22.81 -7.30
C GLY A 203 4.68 22.32 -7.43
N MET A 204 5.08 21.31 -6.67
CA MET A 204 6.41 20.69 -6.78
C MET A 204 6.57 19.81 -8.03
N PHE A 205 5.47 19.37 -8.63
CA PHE A 205 5.46 18.41 -9.74
C PHE A 205 4.88 19.06 -11.00
N ARG A 206 5.48 18.75 -12.16
CA ARG A 206 4.91 19.20 -13.45
C ARG A 206 3.54 18.59 -13.72
N ARG A 207 3.32 17.37 -13.27
CA ARG A 207 2.09 16.60 -13.44
C ARG A 207 1.83 15.85 -12.14
N PRO A 208 1.30 16.53 -11.12
CA PRO A 208 1.03 15.88 -9.87
C PRO A 208 -0.04 14.79 -10.04
N LEU A 209 0.18 13.68 -9.36
CA LEU A 209 -0.76 12.57 -9.30
C LEU A 209 -0.82 12.07 -7.87
N MET A 210 -1.94 12.28 -7.23
CA MET A 210 -2.12 11.94 -5.82
C MET A 210 -3.47 11.27 -5.61
N THR A 211 -3.55 10.40 -4.60
CA THR A 211 -4.83 9.92 -4.07
C THR A 211 -5.00 10.33 -2.63
N ILE A 212 -6.24 10.58 -2.25
CA ILE A 212 -6.65 10.85 -0.87
C ILE A 212 -7.65 9.79 -0.46
N GLU A 213 -7.46 9.25 0.73
CA GLU A 213 -8.32 8.24 1.31
C GLU A 213 -8.60 8.58 2.77
N ARG A 214 -9.84 8.33 3.20
CA ARG A 214 -10.21 8.45 4.61
C ARG A 214 -9.85 7.16 5.32
N VAL A 215 -9.15 7.26 6.42
CA VAL A 215 -8.70 6.11 7.21
C VAL A 215 -9.08 6.33 8.69
N ARG A 216 -9.36 5.25 9.41
CA ARG A 216 -9.51 5.30 10.86
C ARG A 216 -8.15 5.20 11.52
N LEU A 217 -7.84 6.12 12.40
CA LEU A 217 -6.61 6.11 13.20
C LEU A 217 -6.81 5.20 14.42
N CYS A 218 -6.07 4.09 14.46
CA CYS A 218 -6.16 3.14 15.56
C CYS A 218 -5.07 3.34 16.61
N LYS A 219 -3.85 3.65 16.16
CA LYS A 219 -2.71 3.99 17.04
C LYS A 219 -1.88 5.11 16.44
N ARG A 220 -1.28 5.92 17.28
CA ARG A 220 -0.30 6.94 16.91
C ARG A 220 0.84 6.94 17.93
N ASP A 221 2.08 6.84 17.44
CA ASP A 221 3.29 6.84 18.27
C ASP A 221 3.20 5.84 19.45
N GLY A 222 2.66 4.64 19.17
CA GLY A 222 2.42 3.60 20.17
C GLY A 222 1.15 3.80 21.02
N HIS A 223 0.57 4.98 21.05
CA HIS A 223 -0.62 5.25 21.86
C HIS A 223 -1.89 4.80 21.16
N PHE A 224 -2.76 4.13 21.91
CA PHE A 224 -4.08 3.73 21.44
C PHE A 224 -4.96 4.97 21.21
N VAL A 225 -5.68 4.98 20.08
CA VAL A 225 -6.65 6.03 19.71
C VAL A 225 -8.05 5.46 19.59
N SER A 226 -8.23 4.43 18.77
CA SER A 226 -9.53 3.78 18.57
C SER A 226 -9.38 2.33 18.12
N ARG A 227 -10.42 1.51 18.38
CA ARG A 227 -10.45 0.16 17.79
C ARG A 227 -10.81 0.23 16.31
N PRO A 228 -10.21 -0.66 15.48
CA PRO A 228 -10.64 -0.83 14.10
C PRO A 228 -12.07 -1.36 14.05
N GLN A 229 -12.86 -0.83 13.13
CA GLN A 229 -14.23 -1.28 12.88
C GLN A 229 -14.62 -1.08 11.44
N LEU A 230 -15.53 -1.89 10.94
CA LEU A 230 -16.08 -1.75 9.60
C LEU A 230 -16.90 -0.46 9.50
N ALA A 231 -16.73 0.28 8.42
CA ALA A 231 -17.56 1.46 8.17
C ALA A 231 -19.04 1.05 7.99
N ALA A 232 -19.95 1.86 8.52
CA ALA A 232 -21.38 1.61 8.38
C ALA A 232 -21.77 1.55 6.87
N GLY A 233 -22.55 0.54 6.49
CA GLY A 233 -22.98 0.34 5.09
C GLY A 233 -21.92 -0.24 4.16
N ALA A 234 -20.69 -0.52 4.62
CA ALA A 234 -19.67 -1.11 3.76
C ALA A 234 -20.02 -2.54 3.29
N ALA A 235 -20.87 -3.25 4.03
CA ALA A 235 -21.30 -4.60 3.66
C ALA A 235 -22.35 -4.58 2.53
N ASP A 236 -23.22 -3.57 2.51
CA ASP A 236 -24.36 -3.54 1.59
C ASP A 236 -24.03 -2.94 0.22
N ALA A 237 -22.98 -2.13 0.15
CA ALA A 237 -22.67 -1.34 -1.04
C ALA A 237 -22.22 -2.17 -2.26
N TYR A 238 -21.95 -3.50 -2.11
CA TYR A 238 -21.17 -4.22 -3.14
C TYR A 238 -21.44 -5.73 -3.24
N ALA A 239 -22.66 -6.17 -2.98
CA ALA A 239 -23.04 -7.59 -3.03
C ALA A 239 -22.92 -8.23 -4.44
N ASP A 240 -22.86 -7.42 -5.50
CA ASP A 240 -23.02 -7.90 -6.88
C ASP A 240 -21.73 -8.42 -7.55
N ALA A 241 -20.53 -8.18 -7.01
CA ALA A 241 -19.27 -8.49 -7.73
C ALA A 241 -18.54 -9.74 -7.22
N GLY A 242 -19.15 -10.60 -6.42
CA GLY A 242 -18.46 -11.75 -5.79
C GLY A 242 -17.37 -11.33 -4.80
N MET A 243 -17.35 -10.06 -4.40
CA MET A 243 -16.46 -9.48 -3.42
C MET A 243 -17.13 -9.41 -2.06
N SER A 244 -16.34 -9.51 -0.99
CA SER A 244 -16.82 -9.41 0.39
C SER A 244 -16.16 -8.26 1.13
N ALA A 245 -16.91 -7.60 2.02
CA ALA A 245 -16.35 -6.58 2.88
C ALA A 245 -15.23 -7.15 3.76
N ARG A 246 -14.12 -6.42 3.83
CA ARG A 246 -12.95 -6.73 4.63
C ARG A 246 -12.45 -5.49 5.33
N LEU A 247 -11.60 -5.70 6.32
CA LEU A 247 -10.82 -4.63 6.93
C LEU A 247 -9.35 -4.77 6.60
N LYS A 248 -8.74 -3.65 6.21
CA LYS A 248 -7.31 -3.53 6.04
C LYS A 248 -6.75 -2.74 7.22
N LEU A 249 -5.80 -3.36 7.92
CA LEU A 249 -4.92 -2.66 8.86
C LEU A 249 -3.62 -2.34 8.15
N THR A 250 -3.21 -1.08 8.20
CA THR A 250 -1.91 -0.65 7.70
C THR A 250 -1.07 -0.18 8.89
N ILE A 251 0.06 -0.83 9.08
CA ILE A 251 0.97 -0.61 10.20
C ILE A 251 2.25 -0.01 9.64
N TYR A 252 2.59 1.18 10.09
CA TYR A 252 3.81 1.90 9.73
C TYR A 252 4.78 1.82 10.91
N THR A 253 5.94 1.20 10.69
CA THR A 253 6.99 1.03 11.70
C THR A 253 8.34 1.41 11.12
N SER A 254 9.36 1.52 11.95
CA SER A 254 10.76 1.62 11.49
C SER A 254 11.36 0.24 11.29
N GLU A 255 12.25 0.09 10.32
CA GLU A 255 13.07 -1.12 10.15
C GLU A 255 13.92 -1.40 11.39
N ALA A 256 14.33 -0.35 12.11
CA ALA A 256 15.09 -0.45 13.35
C ALA A 256 14.24 -0.86 14.57
N ALA A 257 12.91 -0.72 14.51
CA ALA A 257 12.02 -1.08 15.62
C ALA A 257 12.11 -2.57 15.95
N ARG A 258 12.25 -2.89 17.23
CA ARG A 258 12.40 -4.25 17.74
C ARG A 258 11.33 -4.57 18.77
N HIS A 259 10.91 -5.83 18.78
CA HIS A 259 10.11 -6.43 19.83
C HIS A 259 10.76 -7.78 20.17
N ASP A 260 11.15 -7.97 21.42
CA ASP A 260 11.90 -9.14 21.88
C ASP A 260 13.12 -9.49 20.99
N GLY A 261 13.88 -8.46 20.60
CA GLY A 261 15.10 -8.59 19.79
C GLY A 261 14.88 -8.84 18.28
N GLN A 262 13.64 -9.09 17.82
CA GLN A 262 13.35 -9.26 16.41
C GLN A 262 12.67 -8.02 15.80
N PRO A 263 12.82 -7.76 14.48
CA PRO A 263 12.13 -6.66 13.82
C PRO A 263 10.62 -6.72 14.02
N VAL A 264 10.00 -5.59 14.38
CA VAL A 264 8.54 -5.51 14.66
C VAL A 264 7.69 -6.03 13.50
N HIS A 265 8.00 -5.68 12.27
CA HIS A 265 7.26 -6.17 11.10
C HIS A 265 7.27 -7.71 10.98
N ARG A 266 8.40 -8.36 11.34
CA ARG A 266 8.49 -9.83 11.42
C ARG A 266 7.66 -10.40 12.56
N ALA A 267 7.76 -9.77 13.74
CA ALA A 267 6.98 -10.18 14.89
C ALA A 267 5.48 -10.15 14.55
N ILE A 268 4.99 -9.09 13.92
CA ILE A 268 3.60 -8.95 13.48
C ILE A 268 3.20 -10.11 12.54
N VAL A 269 3.95 -10.33 11.45
CA VAL A 269 3.63 -11.37 10.47
C VAL A 269 3.61 -12.77 11.10
N ARG A 270 4.58 -13.07 11.98
CA ARG A 270 4.66 -14.37 12.69
C ARG A 270 3.53 -14.57 13.69
N SER A 271 3.27 -13.55 14.52
CA SER A 271 2.22 -13.65 15.56
C SER A 271 0.84 -13.79 14.94
N LEU A 272 0.55 -13.05 13.86
CA LEU A 272 -0.70 -13.21 13.10
C LEU A 272 -0.80 -14.62 12.50
N SER A 273 0.29 -15.14 11.91
CA SER A 273 0.31 -16.49 11.35
C SER A 273 0.09 -17.57 12.44
N SER A 274 0.68 -17.38 13.62
CA SER A 274 0.50 -18.28 14.77
C SER A 274 -0.93 -18.26 15.31
N ALA A 275 -1.60 -17.11 15.21
CA ALA A 275 -3.03 -16.96 15.55
C ALA A 275 -3.97 -17.40 14.40
N ALA A 276 -3.46 -18.09 13.38
CA ALA A 276 -4.19 -18.49 12.17
C ALA A 276 -4.83 -17.32 11.39
N ILE A 277 -4.36 -16.10 11.62
CA ILE A 277 -4.76 -14.90 10.88
C ILE A 277 -3.80 -14.75 9.71
N VAL A 278 -4.28 -15.03 8.51
CA VAL A 278 -3.49 -14.99 7.27
C VAL A 278 -3.83 -13.80 6.40
N GLY A 279 -2.85 -13.26 5.69
CA GLY A 279 -3.01 -12.14 4.77
C GLY A 279 -2.23 -10.91 5.19
N ALA A 280 -1.02 -11.09 5.73
CA ALA A 280 -0.09 -10.01 6.03
C ALA A 280 1.00 -9.93 4.96
N THR A 281 1.38 -8.70 4.58
CA THR A 281 2.49 -8.40 3.67
C THR A 281 3.23 -7.17 4.17
N SER A 282 4.56 -7.24 4.25
CA SER A 282 5.40 -6.11 4.63
C SER A 282 6.24 -5.65 3.44
N VAL A 283 6.26 -4.34 3.20
CA VAL A 283 7.07 -3.68 2.17
C VAL A 283 8.02 -2.71 2.86
N ARG A 284 9.29 -2.76 2.48
CA ARG A 284 10.32 -1.85 2.99
C ARG A 284 10.30 -0.55 2.18
N GLY A 285 10.30 0.57 2.87
CA GLY A 285 10.54 1.88 2.25
C GLY A 285 11.99 2.06 1.83
N ILE A 286 12.23 3.07 1.02
CA ILE A 286 13.59 3.52 0.65
C ILE A 286 13.95 4.83 1.34
N TRP A 287 12.94 5.58 1.80
CA TRP A 287 13.06 6.89 2.43
C TRP A 287 11.83 7.17 3.29
N GLY A 288 11.93 8.16 4.18
CA GLY A 288 10.78 8.62 4.96
C GLY A 288 11.17 9.07 6.36
N TYR A 289 10.16 9.32 7.18
CA TYR A 289 10.30 9.70 8.59
C TYR A 289 9.06 9.30 9.39
N HIS A 290 9.19 9.28 10.70
CA HIS A 290 8.05 9.19 11.61
C HIS A 290 8.30 9.98 12.89
N GLY A 291 7.26 10.57 13.44
CA GLY A 291 7.35 11.43 14.63
C GLY A 291 8.27 12.64 14.41
N ASP A 292 9.10 12.92 15.39
CA ASP A 292 10.03 14.07 15.37
C ASP A 292 11.37 13.78 14.67
N HIS A 293 11.57 12.57 14.14
CA HIS A 293 12.79 12.22 13.41
C HIS A 293 12.73 12.84 12.01
N ALA A 294 13.69 13.70 11.72
CA ALA A 294 13.76 14.37 10.41
C ALA A 294 14.05 13.37 9.28
N PRO A 295 13.57 13.63 8.05
CA PRO A 295 13.82 12.77 6.89
C PRO A 295 15.29 12.69 6.46
N HIS A 296 16.15 13.59 6.95
CA HIS A 296 17.59 13.66 6.67
C HIS A 296 18.39 13.01 7.79
N GLY A 297 18.20 11.80 8.06
CA GLY A 297 18.95 11.17 9.11
C GLY A 297 19.59 9.89 8.69
N ASP A 298 20.22 9.29 9.63
CA ASP A 298 20.75 7.96 9.61
C ASP A 298 19.75 6.99 8.95
N HIS A 299 20.21 6.19 7.98
CA HIS A 299 19.43 5.15 7.29
C HIS A 299 18.84 4.10 8.24
N SER A 300 19.07 4.23 9.55
CA SER A 300 18.51 3.37 10.59
C SER A 300 17.00 3.48 10.78
N HIS A 301 16.36 4.51 10.25
CA HIS A 301 14.93 4.77 10.44
C HIS A 301 14.08 4.55 9.18
N VAL A 302 14.54 3.71 8.25
CA VAL A 302 13.77 3.37 7.05
C VAL A 302 12.39 2.82 7.44
N PRO A 303 11.29 3.38 6.92
CA PRO A 303 9.97 2.90 7.24
C PRO A 303 9.67 1.51 6.65
N VAL A 304 8.87 0.73 7.35
CA VAL A 304 8.29 -0.51 6.86
C VAL A 304 6.77 -0.42 6.97
N VAL A 305 6.09 -0.70 5.88
CA VAL A 305 4.63 -0.75 5.83
C VAL A 305 4.19 -2.20 5.84
N THR A 306 3.45 -2.59 6.88
CA THR A 306 2.83 -3.92 6.97
C THR A 306 1.33 -3.79 6.77
N THR A 307 0.80 -4.46 5.77
CA THR A 307 -0.64 -4.50 5.47
C THR A 307 -1.22 -5.83 5.88
N VAL A 308 -2.34 -5.81 6.58
CA VAL A 308 -3.09 -6.99 7.03
C VAL A 308 -4.53 -6.86 6.58
N ILE A 309 -5.05 -7.83 5.83
CA ILE A 309 -6.44 -7.83 5.36
C ILE A 309 -7.17 -9.04 5.95
N VAL A 310 -8.20 -8.75 6.72
CA VAL A 310 -8.97 -9.77 7.45
C VAL A 310 -10.47 -9.64 7.24
N ALA A 311 -11.17 -10.73 7.52
CA ALA A 311 -12.61 -10.70 7.61
C ALA A 311 -13.06 -9.87 8.84
N PRO A 312 -14.24 -9.26 8.81
CA PRO A 312 -14.71 -8.41 9.90
C PRO A 312 -14.68 -9.10 11.27
N GLU A 313 -14.96 -10.39 11.30
CA GLU A 313 -15.01 -11.21 12.53
C GLU A 313 -13.62 -11.37 13.18
N LEU A 314 -12.55 -11.25 12.40
CA LEU A 314 -11.18 -11.44 12.87
C LEU A 314 -10.49 -10.13 13.22
N ILE A 315 -11.13 -8.97 13.01
CA ILE A 315 -10.46 -7.67 13.16
C ILE A 315 -10.00 -7.40 14.58
N SER A 316 -10.83 -7.71 15.57
CA SER A 316 -10.48 -7.53 16.99
C SER A 316 -9.30 -8.41 17.36
N ALA A 317 -9.33 -9.70 16.99
CA ALA A 317 -8.24 -10.63 17.25
C ALA A 317 -6.94 -10.21 16.55
N ALA A 318 -7.01 -9.73 15.31
CA ALA A 318 -5.85 -9.22 14.59
C ALA A 318 -5.27 -7.98 15.27
N PHE A 319 -6.11 -7.06 15.71
CA PHE A 319 -5.67 -5.85 16.40
C PHE A 319 -5.07 -6.17 17.77
N ASP A 320 -5.66 -7.10 18.54
CA ASP A 320 -5.16 -7.53 19.84
C ASP A 320 -3.77 -8.20 19.74
N VAL A 321 -3.43 -8.79 18.59
CA VAL A 321 -2.08 -9.29 18.28
C VAL A 321 -1.13 -8.13 17.94
N ILE A 322 -1.59 -7.13 17.18
CA ILE A 322 -0.76 -6.01 16.68
C ILE A 322 -0.48 -5.00 17.78
N ASP A 323 -1.46 -4.73 18.64
CA ASP A 323 -1.40 -3.68 19.65
C ASP A 323 -0.16 -3.75 20.57
N PRO A 324 0.16 -4.88 21.24
CA PRO A 324 1.35 -4.98 22.07
C PRO A 324 2.66 -4.87 21.27
N LEU A 325 2.68 -5.35 20.00
CA LEU A 325 3.87 -5.31 19.15
C LEU A 325 4.20 -3.88 18.65
N THR A 326 3.26 -2.97 18.74
CA THR A 326 3.39 -1.56 18.32
C THR A 326 3.30 -0.58 19.50
N ALA A 327 3.52 -1.04 20.73
CA ALA A 327 3.34 -0.24 21.93
C ALA A 327 4.36 0.91 22.08
N GLU A 328 5.59 0.70 21.62
CA GLU A 328 6.64 1.73 21.75
C GLU A 328 6.66 2.67 20.55
N HIS A 329 6.36 2.16 19.36
CA HIS A 329 6.44 2.91 18.12
C HIS A 329 5.40 2.40 17.12
N GLY A 330 4.92 3.28 16.27
CA GLY A 330 4.10 2.89 15.13
C GLY A 330 2.83 3.71 15.00
N LEU A 331 2.41 3.78 13.76
CA LEU A 331 1.12 4.28 13.35
C LEU A 331 0.30 3.10 12.82
N VAL A 332 -0.93 2.95 13.29
CA VAL A 332 -1.85 1.92 12.80
C VAL A 332 -3.12 2.58 12.30
N THR A 333 -3.46 2.32 11.05
CA THR A 333 -4.71 2.76 10.45
C THR A 333 -5.58 1.57 10.05
N ALA A 334 -6.88 1.77 9.99
CA ALA A 334 -7.86 0.79 9.51
C ALA A 334 -8.74 1.38 8.42
N GLU A 335 -9.07 0.56 7.45
CA GLU A 335 -9.91 0.92 6.30
C GLU A 335 -10.83 -0.23 5.94
N SER A 336 -12.08 0.13 5.58
CA SER A 336 -13.04 -0.81 4.99
C SER A 336 -12.76 -0.93 3.49
N LEU A 337 -12.71 -2.13 2.97
CA LEU A 337 -12.52 -2.40 1.56
C LEU A 337 -13.33 -3.61 1.11
N LEU A 338 -13.37 -3.82 -0.18
CA LEU A 338 -13.89 -5.04 -0.80
C LEU A 338 -12.75 -5.95 -1.21
N ALA A 339 -12.88 -7.24 -0.97
CA ALA A 339 -11.91 -8.19 -1.45
C ALA A 339 -12.55 -9.47 -1.99
N ALA A 340 -11.90 -10.03 -3.01
CA ALA A 340 -12.22 -11.33 -3.57
C ALA A 340 -10.98 -12.23 -3.50
N ARG A 341 -11.22 -13.51 -3.32
CA ARG A 341 -10.23 -14.57 -3.57
C ARG A 341 -10.62 -15.28 -4.86
N PRO A 342 -9.66 -15.71 -5.68
CA PRO A 342 -9.97 -16.62 -6.77
C PRO A 342 -10.71 -17.84 -6.21
N THR A 343 -11.82 -18.21 -6.83
CA THR A 343 -12.52 -19.46 -6.49
C THR A 343 -11.59 -20.64 -6.76
N ALA A 344 -11.54 -21.61 -5.85
CA ALA A 344 -10.70 -22.80 -5.96
C ALA A 344 -11.07 -23.71 -7.17
N ASP A 345 -12.22 -23.48 -7.79
CA ASP A 345 -12.84 -24.36 -8.80
C ASP A 345 -12.43 -24.11 -10.25
N ALA A 346 -11.41 -23.26 -10.50
CA ALA A 346 -10.82 -23.17 -11.83
C ALA A 346 -9.63 -24.14 -11.97
N GLU A 347 -9.76 -25.38 -11.55
CA GLU A 347 -8.91 -26.46 -12.04
C GLU A 347 -9.27 -26.72 -13.51
N MET A 348 -8.36 -26.33 -14.40
CA MET A 348 -8.47 -26.69 -15.81
C MET A 348 -8.44 -28.21 -15.95
N PRO A 349 -9.26 -28.79 -16.87
CA PRO A 349 -9.04 -30.17 -17.29
C PRO A 349 -7.66 -30.28 -17.93
N ALA A 350 -7.04 -31.44 -17.68
CA ALA A 350 -5.69 -31.82 -18.09
C ALA A 350 -5.44 -31.73 -19.59
#